data_2231ccc6d9ea41bb5a4cbb3573c9aebe
#
_entry.id   2231ccc6d9ea41bb5a4cbb3573c9aebe
#
_cell.length_a   1.000
_cell.length_b   1.000
_cell.length_c   1.000
_cell.angle_alpha   90.00
_cell.angle_beta   90.00
_cell.angle_gamma   90.00
#
_symmetry.space_group_name_H-M   'P 1'
#
loop_
_entity.id
_entity.type
_entity.pdbx_description
1 polymer ?
#
loop_
_entity_poly.entity_id
_entity_poly.type
_entity_poly.pdbx_seq_one_letter_code
_entity_poly.pdbx_strand_id
1 'polypeptide(L)'
;MPRISATTIVAVRAGDGVAVAGDGQVTVGDTVMKETAVKIRRLSGGRVLAGFAGAVADALALFDRFELELERNAGNLRKAAVELAKDWRTDRYLRRLEAQLVLADSSTLLLVSGDGEIVEPDGDVLAIGSGGPYALAAARALSRFTDLGAAAIARAALEVAASICIYTNHHISLECIENEHHAPMEGNEHD
;
A
#
# COMPACT_ATOMS: atom_id res chain seq x y z
N MET A 1 -22.66 15.71 -0.02
CA MET A 1 -22.00 15.38 1.26
C MET A 1 -20.53 15.71 1.12
N PRO A 2 -19.86 16.26 2.11
CA PRO A 2 -18.41 16.44 2.05
C PRO A 2 -17.74 15.08 1.90
N ARG A 3 -16.80 14.98 0.96
CA ARG A 3 -16.08 13.74 0.64
C ARG A 3 -15.09 13.44 1.77
N ILE A 4 -15.13 12.25 2.34
CA ILE A 4 -14.10 11.77 3.25
C ILE A 4 -12.96 11.31 2.35
N SER A 5 -11.89 12.07 2.32
CA SER A 5 -10.68 11.68 1.63
C SER A 5 -9.50 12.35 2.33
N ALA A 6 -8.46 11.64 2.43
CA ALA A 6 -7.10 12.06 2.66
C ALA A 6 -6.34 10.78 2.95
N THR A 7 -5.56 10.36 2.04
CA THR A 7 -4.77 9.15 2.20
C THR A 7 -3.67 9.20 1.17
N THR A 8 -2.48 8.86 1.61
CA THR A 8 -1.37 8.56 0.73
C THR A 8 -0.78 7.23 1.14
N ILE A 9 -0.73 6.30 0.20
CA ILE A 9 -0.07 5.01 0.36
C ILE A 9 1.03 4.91 -0.68
N VAL A 10 2.19 4.40 -0.30
CA VAL A 10 3.26 4.03 -1.21
C VAL A 10 3.74 2.63 -0.91
N ALA A 11 3.97 1.84 -1.95
CA ALA A 11 4.61 0.54 -1.90
C ALA A 11 5.90 0.58 -2.69
N VAL A 12 6.94 0.01 -2.13
CA VAL A 12 8.28 -0.06 -2.72
C VAL A 12 8.80 -1.47 -2.59
N ARG A 13 9.38 -1.99 -3.68
CA ARG A 13 10.17 -3.23 -3.68
C ARG A 13 11.63 -2.88 -3.91
N ALA A 14 12.52 -3.44 -3.11
CA ALA A 14 13.96 -3.30 -3.26
C ALA A 14 14.64 -4.65 -2.98
N GLY A 15 15.97 -4.70 -3.04
CA GLY A 15 16.72 -5.95 -2.84
C GLY A 15 16.50 -6.60 -1.46
N ASP A 16 16.19 -5.80 -0.43
CA ASP A 16 15.93 -6.22 0.94
C ASP A 16 14.49 -6.70 1.19
N GLY A 17 13.57 -6.46 0.25
CA GLY A 17 12.18 -6.88 0.39
C GLY A 17 11.16 -5.88 -0.17
N VAL A 18 9.97 -5.90 0.41
CA VAL A 18 8.85 -5.03 0.07
C VAL A 18 8.39 -4.25 1.29
N ALA A 19 8.17 -2.96 1.12
CA ALA A 19 7.61 -2.08 2.13
C ALA A 19 6.34 -1.40 1.62
N VAL A 20 5.33 -1.31 2.46
CA VAL A 20 4.14 -0.48 2.25
C VAL A 20 4.05 0.53 3.37
N ALA A 21 3.97 1.80 3.03
CA ALA A 21 3.84 2.89 3.98
C ALA A 21 2.59 3.72 3.69
N GLY A 22 1.97 4.24 4.73
CA GLY A 22 0.78 5.10 4.64
C GLY A 22 0.81 6.21 5.68
N ASP A 23 0.26 7.37 5.33
CA ASP A 23 0.02 8.46 6.26
C ASP A 23 -1.18 8.20 7.16
N GLY A 24 -1.31 8.95 8.26
CA GLY A 24 -2.39 8.78 9.24
C GLY A 24 -3.56 9.75 9.10
N GLN A 25 -3.56 10.68 8.13
CA GLN A 25 -4.57 11.72 8.05
C GLN A 25 -5.93 11.22 7.52
N VAL A 26 -6.99 11.61 8.21
CA VAL A 26 -8.38 11.47 7.75
C VAL A 26 -9.02 12.86 7.76
N THR A 27 -9.52 13.29 6.60
CA THR A 27 -10.10 14.62 6.40
C THR A 27 -11.55 14.50 5.95
N VAL A 28 -12.41 15.37 6.44
CA VAL A 28 -13.81 15.53 6.01
C VAL A 28 -13.99 16.95 5.51
N GLY A 29 -14.13 17.12 4.20
CA GLY A 29 -14.04 18.44 3.57
C GLY A 29 -12.67 19.07 3.86
N ASP A 30 -12.65 20.23 4.49
CA ASP A 30 -11.44 20.98 4.83
C ASP A 30 -10.97 20.79 6.29
N THR A 31 -11.54 19.80 7.00
CA THR A 31 -11.25 19.57 8.42
C THR A 31 -10.55 18.25 8.65
N VAL A 32 -9.39 18.28 9.32
CA VAL A 32 -8.69 17.07 9.77
C VAL A 32 -9.44 16.48 10.95
N MET A 33 -9.96 15.27 10.78
CA MET A 33 -10.74 14.55 11.80
C MET A 33 -9.88 13.57 12.61
N LYS A 34 -8.83 13.04 12.01
CA LYS A 34 -7.90 12.12 12.65
C LYS A 34 -6.53 12.22 11.98
N GLU A 35 -5.47 12.10 12.79
CA GLU A 35 -4.08 12.19 12.31
C GLU A 35 -3.31 10.86 12.36
N THR A 36 -3.86 9.85 13.04
CA THR A 36 -3.16 8.61 13.38
C THR A 36 -3.90 7.35 12.89
N ALA A 37 -4.59 7.45 11.75
CA ALA A 37 -5.28 6.29 11.18
C ALA A 37 -4.26 5.32 10.59
N VAL A 38 -4.43 4.02 10.86
CA VAL A 38 -3.65 2.96 10.21
C VAL A 38 -4.41 2.48 8.98
N LYS A 39 -3.78 2.60 7.81
CA LYS A 39 -4.37 2.34 6.50
C LYS A 39 -3.71 1.16 5.78
N ILE A 40 -2.91 0.39 6.50
CA ILE A 40 -2.19 -0.78 6.02
C ILE A 40 -2.57 -1.97 6.87
N ARG A 41 -2.70 -3.13 6.25
CA ARG A 41 -2.92 -4.42 6.92
C ARG A 41 -1.99 -5.49 6.40
N ARG A 42 -1.60 -6.40 7.30
CA ARG A 42 -1.00 -7.69 6.96
C ARG A 42 -2.10 -8.73 6.78
N LEU A 43 -2.06 -9.45 5.68
CA LEU A 43 -3.02 -10.50 5.32
C LEU A 43 -2.28 -11.82 5.08
N SER A 44 -3.02 -12.92 5.00
CA SER A 44 -2.47 -14.25 4.69
C SER A 44 -1.29 -14.66 5.59
N GLY A 45 -1.43 -14.45 6.92
CA GLY A 45 -0.36 -14.77 7.87
C GLY A 45 0.88 -13.89 7.73
N GLY A 46 0.74 -12.66 7.24
CA GLY A 46 1.84 -11.70 7.10
C GLY A 46 2.55 -11.73 5.75
N ARG A 47 2.16 -12.61 4.84
CA ARG A 47 2.78 -12.76 3.51
C ARG A 47 2.31 -11.74 2.48
N VAL A 48 1.23 -11.03 2.75
CA VAL A 48 0.67 -10.00 1.89
C VAL A 48 0.46 -8.73 2.69
N LEU A 49 0.85 -7.60 2.12
CA LEU A 49 0.56 -6.26 2.62
C LEU A 49 -0.52 -5.64 1.75
N ALA A 50 -1.49 -5.02 2.38
CA ALA A 50 -2.55 -4.29 1.70
C ALA A 50 -2.68 -2.89 2.28
N GLY A 51 -2.64 -1.87 1.41
CA GLY A 51 -2.88 -0.48 1.75
C GLY A 51 -4.09 0.06 0.98
N PHE A 52 -4.84 0.99 1.55
CA PHE A 52 -6.00 1.55 0.87
C PHE A 52 -6.05 3.07 0.89
N ALA A 53 -6.63 3.64 -0.16
CA ALA A 53 -7.01 5.04 -0.25
C ALA A 53 -8.51 5.14 -0.57
N GLY A 54 -9.27 5.85 0.28
CA GLY A 54 -10.72 5.98 0.18
C GLY A 54 -11.38 6.09 1.55
N ALA A 55 -12.69 5.82 1.64
CA ALA A 55 -13.41 5.82 2.91
C ALA A 55 -13.04 4.61 3.77
N VAL A 56 -12.85 4.83 5.08
CA VAL A 56 -12.40 3.78 6.03
C VAL A 56 -13.36 2.58 6.08
N ALA A 57 -14.68 2.84 6.03
CA ALA A 57 -15.68 1.77 6.05
C ALA A 57 -15.57 0.87 4.81
N ASP A 58 -15.27 1.46 3.66
CA ASP A 58 -15.11 0.76 2.39
C ASP A 58 -13.86 -0.13 2.40
N ALA A 59 -12.79 0.38 3.02
CA ALA A 59 -11.55 -0.36 3.18
C ALA A 59 -11.72 -1.67 3.94
N LEU A 60 -12.46 -1.63 5.05
CA LEU A 60 -12.67 -2.82 5.89
C LEU A 60 -13.37 -3.94 5.09
N ALA A 61 -14.44 -3.59 4.37
CA ALA A 61 -15.17 -4.54 3.54
C ALA A 61 -14.29 -5.14 2.42
N LEU A 62 -13.43 -4.31 1.81
CA LEU A 62 -12.53 -4.76 0.76
C LEU A 62 -11.40 -5.65 1.28
N PHE A 63 -10.82 -5.32 2.44
CA PHE A 63 -9.80 -6.16 3.05
C PHE A 63 -10.34 -7.54 3.43
N ASP A 64 -11.50 -7.60 4.09
CA ASP A 64 -12.13 -8.85 4.48
C ASP A 64 -12.47 -9.70 3.24
N ARG A 65 -12.98 -9.07 2.17
CA ARG A 65 -13.24 -9.76 0.91
C ARG A 65 -11.98 -10.26 0.24
N PHE A 66 -10.92 -9.44 0.23
CA PHE A 66 -9.65 -9.82 -0.37
C PHE A 66 -8.96 -10.98 0.38
N GLU A 67 -9.04 -11.00 1.71
CA GLU A 67 -8.50 -12.10 2.52
C GLU A 67 -9.19 -13.43 2.17
N LEU A 68 -10.50 -13.44 1.99
CA LEU A 68 -11.24 -14.62 1.51
C LEU A 68 -10.77 -15.06 0.11
N GLU A 69 -10.53 -14.12 -0.80
CA GLU A 69 -10.02 -14.47 -2.14
C GLU A 69 -8.57 -14.98 -2.10
N LEU A 70 -7.73 -14.48 -1.18
CA LEU A 70 -6.39 -15.04 -0.96
C LEU A 70 -6.46 -16.49 -0.46
N GLU A 71 -7.34 -16.80 0.48
CA GLU A 71 -7.54 -18.16 0.96
C GLU A 71 -8.02 -19.11 -0.15
N ARG A 72 -9.04 -18.69 -0.93
CA ARG A 72 -9.59 -19.47 -2.06
C ARG A 72 -8.58 -19.74 -3.16
N ASN A 73 -7.63 -18.83 -3.35
CA ASN A 73 -6.61 -18.92 -4.38
C ASN A 73 -5.24 -19.39 -3.84
N ALA A 74 -5.22 -20.06 -2.67
CA ALA A 74 -4.01 -20.58 -2.04
C ALA A 74 -2.89 -19.55 -1.86
N GLY A 75 -3.25 -18.30 -1.55
CA GLY A 75 -2.33 -17.19 -1.35
C GLY A 75 -1.77 -16.55 -2.63
N ASN A 76 -2.24 -16.95 -3.81
CA ASN A 76 -1.80 -16.35 -5.07
C ASN A 76 -2.36 -14.93 -5.22
N LEU A 77 -1.49 -13.92 -5.04
CA LEU A 77 -1.85 -12.51 -5.04
C LEU A 77 -2.56 -12.06 -6.32
N ARG A 78 -2.00 -12.40 -7.49
CA ARG A 78 -2.56 -12.00 -8.80
C ARG A 78 -3.95 -12.59 -9.03
N LYS A 79 -4.12 -13.89 -8.74
CA LYS A 79 -5.42 -14.54 -8.89
C LYS A 79 -6.46 -13.97 -7.94
N ALA A 80 -6.12 -13.79 -6.66
CA ALA A 80 -7.00 -13.19 -5.67
C ALA A 80 -7.39 -11.74 -6.05
N ALA A 81 -6.45 -10.94 -6.57
CA ALA A 81 -6.73 -9.59 -7.06
C ALA A 81 -7.71 -9.58 -8.24
N VAL A 82 -7.59 -10.54 -9.18
CA VAL A 82 -8.52 -10.67 -10.31
C VAL A 82 -9.93 -11.01 -9.83
N GLU A 83 -10.07 -11.94 -8.90
CA GLU A 83 -11.39 -12.30 -8.37
C GLU A 83 -12.01 -11.15 -7.56
N LEU A 84 -11.20 -10.45 -6.73
CA LEU A 84 -11.65 -9.24 -6.04
C LEU A 84 -12.15 -8.17 -7.02
N ALA A 85 -11.41 -7.90 -8.10
CA ALA A 85 -11.79 -6.89 -9.10
C ALA A 85 -13.09 -7.27 -9.83
N LYS A 86 -13.30 -8.54 -10.13
CA LYS A 86 -14.57 -9.03 -10.69
C LYS A 86 -15.73 -8.81 -9.72
N ASP A 87 -15.55 -9.19 -8.46
CA ASP A 87 -16.54 -8.99 -7.41
C ASP A 87 -16.84 -7.49 -7.22
N TRP A 88 -15.80 -6.65 -7.19
CA TRP A 88 -15.94 -5.22 -7.03
C TRP A 88 -16.81 -4.59 -8.12
N ARG A 89 -16.63 -5.03 -9.38
CA ARG A 89 -17.46 -4.57 -10.51
C ARG A 89 -18.89 -5.07 -10.47
N THR A 90 -19.10 -6.31 -10.05
CA THR A 90 -20.39 -7.02 -10.22
C THR A 90 -21.26 -6.99 -8.98
N ASP A 91 -20.67 -6.93 -7.78
CA ASP A 91 -21.42 -6.84 -6.54
C ASP A 91 -22.12 -5.48 -6.41
N ARG A 92 -23.41 -5.51 -6.05
CA ARG A 92 -24.25 -4.33 -5.96
C ARG A 92 -23.78 -3.31 -4.91
N TYR A 93 -23.14 -3.78 -3.85
CA TYR A 93 -22.62 -2.96 -2.76
C TYR A 93 -21.19 -2.50 -3.05
N LEU A 94 -20.31 -3.43 -3.41
CA LEU A 94 -18.90 -3.13 -3.65
C LEU A 94 -18.69 -2.12 -4.79
N ARG A 95 -19.42 -2.23 -5.89
CA ARG A 95 -19.29 -1.31 -7.04
C ARG A 95 -19.59 0.17 -6.75
N ARG A 96 -20.10 0.48 -5.55
CA ARG A 96 -20.34 1.84 -5.09
C ARG A 96 -19.17 2.43 -4.28
N LEU A 97 -18.19 1.58 -3.95
CA LEU A 97 -17.05 1.96 -3.16
C LEU A 97 -16.04 2.72 -4.02
N GLU A 98 -15.77 3.96 -3.66
CA GLU A 98 -14.74 4.78 -4.30
C GLU A 98 -13.43 4.62 -3.52
N ALA A 99 -12.66 3.59 -3.86
CA ALA A 99 -11.40 3.28 -3.21
C ALA A 99 -10.35 2.76 -4.20
N GLN A 100 -9.11 2.77 -3.76
CA GLN A 100 -7.99 2.12 -4.43
C GLN A 100 -7.26 1.26 -3.41
N LEU A 101 -6.80 0.09 -3.82
CA LEU A 101 -5.97 -0.80 -3.02
C LEU A 101 -4.58 -0.92 -3.63
N VAL A 102 -3.56 -0.86 -2.79
CA VAL A 102 -2.23 -1.37 -3.08
C VAL A 102 -2.13 -2.73 -2.42
N LEU A 103 -1.73 -3.73 -3.18
CA LEU A 103 -1.50 -5.09 -2.72
C LEU A 103 -0.06 -5.47 -3.03
N ALA A 104 0.65 -6.04 -2.07
CA ALA A 104 2.06 -6.39 -2.21
C ALA A 104 2.37 -7.72 -1.55
N ASP A 105 3.14 -8.57 -2.21
CA ASP A 105 3.85 -9.70 -1.63
C ASP A 105 5.36 -9.57 -1.90
N SER A 106 6.16 -10.56 -1.55
CA SER A 106 7.63 -10.53 -1.74
C SER A 106 8.07 -10.30 -3.20
N SER A 107 7.19 -10.51 -4.17
CA SER A 107 7.53 -10.49 -5.60
C SER A 107 6.69 -9.54 -6.46
N THR A 108 5.53 -9.11 -5.96
CA THR A 108 4.50 -8.48 -6.78
C THR A 108 3.95 -7.22 -6.10
N LEU A 109 3.77 -6.16 -6.88
CA LEU A 109 3.00 -4.97 -6.51
C LEU A 109 1.80 -4.85 -7.44
N LEU A 110 0.60 -4.65 -6.89
CA LEU A 110 -0.63 -4.45 -7.66
C LEU A 110 -1.42 -3.25 -7.14
N LEU A 111 -1.95 -2.46 -8.06
CA LEU A 111 -3.06 -1.55 -7.82
C LEU A 111 -4.36 -2.25 -8.22
N VAL A 112 -5.38 -2.17 -7.37
CA VAL A 112 -6.76 -2.54 -7.71
C VAL A 112 -7.67 -1.34 -7.46
N SER A 113 -8.45 -0.94 -8.45
CA SER A 113 -9.39 0.18 -8.35
C SER A 113 -10.85 -0.28 -8.34
N GLY A 114 -11.73 0.61 -7.87
CA GLY A 114 -13.18 0.38 -7.86
C GLY A 114 -13.80 0.16 -9.24
N ASP A 115 -13.14 0.60 -10.30
CA ASP A 115 -13.56 0.37 -11.68
C ASP A 115 -13.20 -1.05 -12.18
N GLY A 116 -12.52 -1.85 -11.33
CA GLY A 116 -12.05 -3.20 -11.65
C GLY A 116 -10.74 -3.21 -12.45
N GLU A 117 -10.04 -2.09 -12.49
CA GLU A 117 -8.70 -2.01 -13.06
C GLU A 117 -7.69 -2.70 -12.14
N ILE A 118 -6.81 -3.49 -12.73
CA ILE A 118 -5.65 -4.08 -12.05
C ILE A 118 -4.42 -3.63 -12.79
N VAL A 119 -3.55 -2.92 -12.11
CA VAL A 119 -2.31 -2.40 -12.69
C VAL A 119 -1.12 -2.97 -11.92
N GLU A 120 -0.25 -3.67 -12.61
CA GLU A 120 1.09 -4.00 -12.13
C GLU A 120 2.05 -2.93 -12.68
N PRO A 121 2.82 -2.23 -11.84
CA PRO A 121 3.71 -1.17 -12.32
C PRO A 121 4.88 -1.76 -13.11
N ASP A 122 5.39 -1.02 -14.10
CA ASP A 122 6.60 -1.43 -14.85
C ASP A 122 7.88 -1.44 -14.00
N GLY A 123 7.83 -0.85 -12.82
CA GLY A 123 8.95 -0.76 -11.88
C GLY A 123 8.56 -1.19 -10.47
N ASP A 124 9.45 -0.90 -9.53
CA ASP A 124 9.39 -1.37 -8.15
C ASP A 124 8.67 -0.40 -7.19
N VAL A 125 7.88 0.52 -7.72
CA VAL A 125 7.18 1.54 -6.92
C VAL A 125 5.74 1.73 -7.39
N LEU A 126 4.83 1.76 -6.43
CA LEU A 126 3.43 2.08 -6.62
C LEU A 126 2.97 3.07 -5.55
N ALA A 127 2.13 4.06 -5.89
CA ALA A 127 1.52 4.95 -4.91
C ALA A 127 0.10 5.33 -5.30
N ILE A 128 -0.75 5.54 -4.28
CA ILE A 128 -2.17 5.89 -4.44
C ILE A 128 -2.57 7.01 -3.48
N GLY A 129 -3.74 7.58 -3.75
CA GLY A 129 -4.33 8.63 -2.92
C GLY A 129 -3.88 10.04 -3.28
N SER A 130 -4.26 11.02 -2.44
CA SER A 130 -4.09 12.45 -2.72
C SER A 130 -2.62 12.88 -2.88
N GLY A 131 -1.73 12.37 -2.04
CA GLY A 131 -0.29 12.60 -2.12
C GLY A 131 0.45 11.58 -2.99
N GLY A 132 -0.27 10.62 -3.60
CA GLY A 132 0.29 9.54 -4.40
C GLY A 132 1.28 10.00 -5.48
N PRO A 133 0.96 10.99 -6.32
CA PRO A 133 1.89 11.47 -7.33
C PRO A 133 3.22 11.99 -6.78
N TYR A 134 3.20 12.66 -5.62
CA TYR A 134 4.41 13.17 -4.97
C TYR A 134 5.24 12.02 -4.36
N ALA A 135 4.58 11.10 -3.65
CA ALA A 135 5.22 9.91 -3.10
C ALA A 135 5.82 9.02 -4.22
N LEU A 136 5.08 8.83 -5.33
CA LEU A 136 5.55 8.05 -6.48
C LEU A 136 6.81 8.66 -7.11
N ALA A 137 6.80 9.97 -7.32
CA ALA A 137 7.95 10.67 -7.91
C ALA A 137 9.19 10.59 -6.99
N ALA A 138 9.00 10.83 -5.68
CA ALA A 138 10.07 10.75 -4.70
C ALA A 138 10.63 9.31 -4.59
N ALA A 139 9.76 8.31 -4.47
CA ALA A 139 10.18 6.92 -4.35
C ALA A 139 10.93 6.42 -5.60
N ARG A 140 10.45 6.77 -6.81
CA ARG A 140 11.15 6.45 -8.06
C ARG A 140 12.53 7.09 -8.16
N ALA A 141 12.67 8.35 -7.72
CA ALA A 141 13.96 9.02 -7.69
C ALA A 141 14.91 8.35 -6.70
N LEU A 142 14.46 8.06 -5.48
CA LEU A 142 15.26 7.39 -4.46
C LEU A 142 15.68 5.98 -4.91
N SER A 143 14.75 5.18 -5.44
CA SER A 143 15.06 3.83 -5.94
C SER A 143 16.08 3.83 -7.08
N ARG A 144 16.11 4.90 -7.90
CA ARG A 144 17.01 4.99 -9.04
C ARG A 144 18.40 5.52 -8.70
N PHE A 145 18.50 6.40 -7.72
CA PHE A 145 19.72 7.19 -7.47
C PHE A 145 20.36 6.93 -6.09
N THR A 146 19.82 5.98 -5.31
CA THR A 146 20.37 5.62 -4.00
C THR A 146 20.34 4.10 -3.81
N ASP A 147 21.08 3.62 -2.82
CA ASP A 147 21.12 2.21 -2.38
C ASP A 147 20.24 1.99 -1.14
N LEU A 148 19.24 2.83 -0.93
CA LEU A 148 18.31 2.70 0.20
C LEU A 148 17.42 1.46 0.06
N GLY A 149 17.14 0.80 1.18
CA GLY A 149 16.18 -0.30 1.24
C GLY A 149 14.72 0.18 1.12
N ALA A 150 13.83 -0.77 0.84
CA ALA A 150 12.41 -0.53 0.59
C ALA A 150 11.73 0.32 1.67
N ALA A 151 11.99 0.01 2.95
CA ALA A 151 11.44 0.72 4.10
C ALA A 151 11.88 2.19 4.16
N ALA A 152 13.17 2.46 3.94
CA ALA A 152 13.72 3.81 3.95
C ALA A 152 13.17 4.66 2.81
N ILE A 153 13.08 4.09 1.60
CA ILE A 153 12.51 4.74 0.42
C ILE A 153 11.03 5.07 0.66
N ALA A 154 10.23 4.10 1.13
CA ALA A 154 8.81 4.30 1.36
C ALA A 154 8.54 5.39 2.40
N ARG A 155 9.29 5.43 3.50
CA ARG A 155 9.19 6.47 4.53
C ARG A 155 9.55 7.84 3.97
N ALA A 156 10.72 7.98 3.34
CA ALA A 156 11.19 9.25 2.79
C ALA A 156 10.23 9.80 1.72
N ALA A 157 9.68 8.92 0.89
CA ALA A 157 8.70 9.31 -0.13
C ALA A 157 7.41 9.90 0.48
N LEU A 158 6.93 9.33 1.60
CA LEU A 158 5.78 9.89 2.31
C LEU A 158 6.11 11.20 3.03
N GLU A 159 7.31 11.36 3.57
CA GLU A 159 7.76 12.63 4.16
C GLU A 159 7.78 13.75 3.12
N VAL A 160 8.27 13.46 1.91
CA VAL A 160 8.19 14.40 0.77
C VAL A 160 6.74 14.71 0.41
N ALA A 161 5.89 13.69 0.29
CA ALA A 161 4.46 13.90 -0.01
C ALA A 161 3.77 14.74 1.07
N ALA A 162 4.05 14.50 2.35
CA ALA A 162 3.49 15.25 3.47
C ALA A 162 3.92 16.71 3.50
N SER A 163 5.12 17.04 2.99
CA SER A 163 5.58 18.43 2.87
C SER A 163 4.90 19.23 1.75
N ILE A 164 4.18 18.56 0.83
CA ILE A 164 3.58 19.16 -0.37
C ILE A 164 2.05 19.07 -0.34
N CYS A 165 1.53 17.88 0.00
CA CYS A 165 0.11 17.58 -0.07
C CYS A 165 -0.58 17.87 1.27
N ILE A 166 -1.51 18.82 1.28
CA ILE A 166 -2.28 19.20 2.50
C ILE A 166 -3.15 18.06 3.05
N TYR A 167 -3.35 16.99 2.27
CA TYR A 167 -4.12 15.80 2.65
C TYR A 167 -3.24 14.63 3.08
N THR A 168 -1.97 14.89 3.37
CA THR A 168 -0.98 13.89 3.81
C THR A 168 -0.25 14.44 5.02
N ASN A 169 -0.09 13.65 6.09
CA ASN A 169 0.64 14.07 7.28
C ASN A 169 1.89 13.21 7.56
N HIS A 170 2.66 13.59 8.58
CA HIS A 170 3.89 12.92 8.97
C HIS A 170 3.70 11.74 9.94
N HIS A 171 2.45 11.38 10.29
CA HIS A 171 2.19 10.15 11.03
C HIS A 171 2.21 8.95 10.09
N ILE A 172 3.41 8.40 9.89
CA ILE A 172 3.64 7.33 8.91
C ILE A 172 3.60 5.97 9.61
N SER A 173 2.66 5.12 9.19
CA SER A 173 2.67 3.69 9.46
C SER A 173 3.42 2.96 8.34
N LEU A 174 4.20 1.93 8.67
CA LEU A 174 5.03 1.20 7.72
C LEU A 174 5.04 -0.29 8.08
N GLU A 175 4.87 -1.14 7.07
CA GLU A 175 4.92 -2.58 7.15
C GLU A 175 5.85 -3.14 6.08
N CYS A 176 6.63 -4.18 6.41
CA CYS A 176 7.62 -4.78 5.51
C CYS A 176 7.46 -6.30 5.41
N ILE A 177 7.80 -6.83 4.25
CA ILE A 177 8.08 -8.25 4.02
C ILE A 177 9.54 -8.33 3.61
N GLU A 178 10.38 -8.96 4.44
CA GLU A 178 11.81 -9.14 4.17
C GLU A 178 12.03 -10.31 3.22
N ASN A 179 13.02 -10.21 2.33
CA ASN A 179 13.47 -11.31 1.52
C ASN A 179 14.35 -12.24 2.36
N GLU A 180 14.03 -13.54 2.42
CA GLU A 180 14.74 -14.55 3.21
C GLU A 180 16.25 -14.69 2.88
N HIS A 181 16.76 -14.01 1.85
CA HIS A 181 18.15 -14.09 1.40
C HIS A 181 19.06 -12.99 1.96
N HIS A 182 18.59 -12.13 2.84
CA HIS A 182 19.38 -11.03 3.40
C HIS A 182 19.62 -11.14 4.91
N ALA A 183 19.65 -12.35 5.45
CA ALA A 183 20.19 -12.57 6.80
C ALA A 183 21.69 -12.19 6.78
N PRO A 184 22.17 -11.26 7.62
CA PRO A 184 23.59 -11.01 7.76
C PRO A 184 24.25 -12.33 8.19
N MET A 185 25.27 -12.76 7.46
CA MET A 185 26.12 -13.87 7.89
C MET A 185 26.74 -13.42 9.21
N GLU A 186 26.24 -13.94 10.33
CA GLU A 186 26.91 -13.82 11.62
C GLU A 186 28.32 -14.39 11.45
N GLY A 187 29.30 -13.51 11.53
CA GLY A 187 30.69 -13.89 11.49
C GLY A 187 30.98 -14.88 12.59
N ASN A 188 31.34 -16.10 12.20
CA ASN A 188 31.97 -17.07 13.08
C ASN A 188 33.35 -16.51 13.42
N GLU A 189 33.44 -15.75 14.51
CA GLU A 189 34.70 -15.60 15.25
C GLU A 189 34.97 -16.94 15.95
N HIS A 190 35.78 -17.75 15.34
CA HIS A 190 36.48 -18.83 16.03
C HIS A 190 37.97 -18.50 16.02
N ASP A 191 38.48 -18.19 17.21
CA ASP A 191 39.86 -18.29 17.76
C ASP A 191 41.05 -17.83 16.89
#